data_a764e4f7e7537faf25239384b0381332
#
_entry.id   a764e4f7e7537faf25239384b0381332
#
_cell.length_a   1.000
_cell.length_b   1.000
_cell.length_c   1.000
_cell.angle_alpha   90.00
_cell.angle_beta   90.00
_cell.angle_gamma   90.00
#
_symmetry.space_group_name_H-M   'P 1'
#
loop_
_entity.id
_entity.type
_entity.pdbx_description
1 polymer ?
#
loop_
_entity_poly.entity_id
_entity_poly.type
_entity_poly.pdbx_seq_one_letter_code
_entity_poly.pdbx_strand_id
1 'polypeptide(L)'
;MEKNRIKEAEIDQVLHEHYSFNVDKGQEPLRIDKFLMNRIENATRNKIQKAAKEGYIRVNEDPVKSSYKVKRGDKIKILFTHPPYENLLTPENIDLDIVFEDESIIIINKPAGLVVHPGHGNYSGTLINGLLYHFKNLPKNSSDRPGLVHRIDKDTSGLLVIAKTEKAMTFLAKQFFNKTVEREYYALVWGDVKNDSGEINEQIGRNPKNRLQMIVYKDRDGGKEAITNYKVIKRFGYVTLVSCKLKTGRTHQIRVHMKPVSYTHLTLPTICSV
;
A
#
# COMPACT_ATOMS: atom_id res chain seq x y z
N MET A 1 33.29 30.31 -19.08
CA MET A 1 32.82 29.09 -18.38
C MET A 1 31.65 29.47 -17.52
N GLU A 2 30.48 29.47 -18.11
CA GLU A 2 29.20 29.81 -17.44
C GLU A 2 28.62 28.52 -16.82
N LYS A 3 28.51 28.51 -15.49
CA LYS A 3 27.80 27.46 -14.75
C LYS A 3 26.30 27.73 -14.86
N ASN A 4 25.62 27.04 -15.77
CA ASN A 4 24.16 26.94 -15.79
C ASN A 4 23.70 26.22 -14.52
N ARG A 5 23.24 26.97 -13.54
CA ARG A 5 22.37 26.48 -12.47
C ARG A 5 20.98 26.32 -13.07
N ILE A 6 20.60 25.11 -13.36
CA ILE A 6 19.21 24.76 -13.59
C ILE A 6 18.51 24.96 -12.24
N LYS A 7 17.68 25.99 -12.14
CA LYS A 7 16.71 26.15 -11.06
C LYS A 7 15.70 25.00 -11.25
N GLU A 8 15.74 24.03 -10.35
CA GLU A 8 14.63 23.09 -10.18
C GLU A 8 13.38 23.94 -9.90
N ALA A 9 12.38 23.81 -10.77
CA ALA A 9 11.07 24.41 -10.56
C ALA A 9 10.50 23.84 -9.26
N GLU A 10 10.28 24.68 -8.26
CA GLU A 10 9.46 24.38 -7.10
C GLU A 10 8.06 24.06 -7.63
N ILE A 11 7.73 22.78 -7.71
CA ILE A 11 6.35 22.33 -7.88
C ILE A 11 5.68 22.73 -6.57
N ASP A 12 4.80 23.71 -6.59
CA ASP A 12 3.94 24.11 -5.48
C ASP A 12 3.18 22.85 -5.00
N GLN A 13 3.72 22.18 -3.99
CA GLN A 13 3.07 21.02 -3.40
C GLN A 13 1.85 21.50 -2.62
N VAL A 14 0.67 21.15 -3.12
CA VAL A 14 -0.58 21.40 -2.40
C VAL A 14 -0.50 20.71 -1.04
N LEU A 15 -0.54 21.50 0.03
CA LEU A 15 -0.55 21.00 1.41
C LEU A 15 -2.01 20.87 1.89
N HIS A 16 -2.33 19.74 2.47
CA HIS A 16 -3.66 19.44 3.01
C HIS A 16 -3.63 19.52 4.54
N GLU A 17 -4.63 20.17 5.13
CA GLU A 17 -4.82 20.26 6.58
C GLU A 17 -5.32 18.92 7.11
N HIS A 18 -4.55 18.32 8.05
CA HIS A 18 -4.90 17.07 8.72
C HIS A 18 -5.44 17.29 10.13
N TYR A 19 -4.87 18.28 10.82
CA TYR A 19 -5.29 18.64 12.18
C TYR A 19 -5.23 20.14 12.35
N SER A 20 -6.21 20.67 13.07
CA SER A 20 -6.27 22.05 13.49
C SER A 20 -6.58 22.15 14.99
N PHE A 21 -5.84 22.97 15.71
CA PHE A 21 -6.00 23.18 17.14
C PHE A 21 -5.98 24.67 17.46
N ASN A 22 -6.97 25.14 18.20
CA ASN A 22 -6.94 26.44 18.85
C ASN A 22 -6.45 26.25 20.29
N VAL A 23 -5.42 26.99 20.69
CA VAL A 23 -4.83 26.88 22.02
C VAL A 23 -5.64 27.68 23.02
N ASP A 24 -6.11 27.00 24.07
CA ASP A 24 -6.94 27.60 25.12
C ASP A 24 -6.25 28.74 25.88
N LYS A 25 -7.05 29.68 26.36
CA LYS A 25 -6.55 30.82 27.15
C LYS A 25 -5.87 30.40 28.45
N GLY A 26 -6.19 29.25 29.00
CA GLY A 26 -5.61 28.65 30.20
C GLY A 26 -4.35 27.81 29.97
N GLN A 27 -3.94 27.59 28.70
CA GLN A 27 -2.79 26.76 28.37
C GLN A 27 -1.49 27.40 28.86
N GLU A 28 -0.74 26.68 29.71
CA GLU A 28 0.63 27.05 30.06
C GLU A 28 1.60 26.83 28.91
N PRO A 29 2.70 27.62 28.84
CA PRO A 29 3.69 27.44 27.78
C PRO A 29 4.28 26.04 27.76
N LEU A 30 3.95 25.26 26.77
CA LEU A 30 4.42 23.89 26.57
C LEU A 30 5.08 23.78 25.20
N ARG A 31 6.14 22.97 25.07
CA ARG A 31 6.74 22.70 23.77
C ARG A 31 5.72 22.08 22.85
N ILE A 32 5.68 22.50 21.56
CA ILE A 32 4.70 22.04 20.59
C ILE A 32 4.78 20.52 20.34
N ASP A 33 5.98 19.92 20.42
CA ASP A 33 6.14 18.47 20.29
C ASP A 33 5.41 17.71 21.42
N LYS A 34 5.45 18.19 22.66
CA LYS A 34 4.70 17.63 23.78
C LYS A 34 3.19 17.94 23.69
N PHE A 35 2.85 19.15 23.29
CA PHE A 35 1.46 19.59 23.15
C PHE A 35 0.69 18.70 22.15
N LEU A 36 1.31 18.42 20.99
CA LEU A 36 0.71 17.61 19.92
C LEU A 36 0.68 16.11 20.26
N MET A 37 1.69 15.58 20.95
CA MET A 37 1.66 14.19 21.42
C MET A 37 0.45 13.86 22.29
N ASN A 38 0.02 14.81 23.10
CA ASN A 38 -1.10 14.61 24.02
C ASN A 38 -2.49 14.75 23.33
N ARG A 39 -2.53 15.21 22.07
CA ARG A 39 -3.77 15.53 21.34
C ARG A 39 -3.99 14.73 20.07
N ILE A 40 -2.94 14.08 19.57
CA ILE A 40 -3.03 13.29 18.33
C ILE A 40 -2.78 11.83 18.67
N GLU A 41 -3.77 11.01 18.42
CA GLU A 41 -3.69 9.58 18.66
C GLU A 41 -2.56 8.96 17.82
N ASN A 42 -1.79 8.05 18.41
CA ASN A 42 -0.66 7.36 17.78
C ASN A 42 0.48 8.30 17.26
N ALA A 43 0.49 9.57 17.66
CA ALA A 43 1.62 10.47 17.38
C ALA A 43 2.80 10.13 18.30
N THR A 44 3.99 10.02 17.70
CA THR A 44 5.24 9.88 18.46
C THR A 44 6.05 11.17 18.34
N ARG A 45 6.89 11.43 19.37
CA ARG A 45 7.75 12.62 19.38
C ARG A 45 8.60 12.75 18.13
N ASN A 46 9.14 11.63 17.65
CA ASN A 46 9.97 11.60 16.44
C ASN A 46 9.18 11.98 15.18
N LYS A 47 7.94 11.53 15.04
CA LYS A 47 7.07 11.92 13.92
C LYS A 47 6.78 13.42 13.92
N ILE A 48 6.46 13.98 15.10
CA ILE A 48 6.18 15.42 15.26
C ILE A 48 7.42 16.24 14.95
N GLN A 49 8.60 15.85 15.46
CA GLN A 49 9.85 16.54 15.20
C GLN A 49 10.21 16.53 13.72
N LYS A 50 9.99 15.40 13.04
CA LYS A 50 10.20 15.31 11.59
C LYS A 50 9.24 16.23 10.82
N ALA A 51 7.95 16.21 11.15
CA ALA A 51 6.95 17.09 10.52
C ALA A 51 7.27 18.57 10.73
N ALA A 52 7.74 18.97 11.94
CA ALA A 52 8.16 20.34 12.20
C ALA A 52 9.41 20.74 11.40
N LYS A 53 10.37 19.82 11.23
CA LYS A 53 11.57 20.05 10.41
C LYS A 53 11.25 20.23 8.92
N GLU A 54 10.23 19.53 8.43
CA GLU A 54 9.75 19.60 7.06
C GLU A 54 8.77 20.76 6.81
N GLY A 55 8.50 21.61 7.85
CA GLY A 55 7.62 22.77 7.72
C GLY A 55 6.12 22.44 7.72
N TYR A 56 5.74 21.21 8.06
CA TYR A 56 4.35 20.75 8.07
C TYR A 56 3.58 21.14 9.34
N ILE A 57 4.26 21.65 10.37
CA ILE A 57 3.61 22.17 11.56
C ILE A 57 3.69 23.70 11.50
N ARG A 58 2.53 24.34 11.44
CA ARG A 58 2.40 25.79 11.39
C ARG A 58 1.66 26.31 12.62
N VAL A 59 2.08 27.47 13.07
CA VAL A 59 1.41 28.24 14.12
C VAL A 59 1.13 29.63 13.57
N ASN A 60 -0.15 30.02 13.56
CA ASN A 60 -0.61 31.28 12.98
C ASN A 60 -0.12 31.45 11.53
N GLU A 61 -0.20 30.36 10.74
CA GLU A 61 0.22 30.16 9.34
C GLU A 61 1.75 30.07 9.13
N ASP A 62 2.61 30.32 10.13
CA ASP A 62 4.06 30.25 10.00
C ASP A 62 4.61 28.88 10.43
N PRO A 63 5.57 28.30 9.68
CA PRO A 63 6.22 27.05 10.05
C PRO A 63 7.07 27.23 11.31
N VAL A 64 6.98 26.29 12.25
CA VAL A 64 7.66 26.39 13.55
C VAL A 64 8.57 25.18 13.82
N LYS A 65 9.61 25.40 14.63
CA LYS A 65 10.48 24.32 15.13
C LYS A 65 9.75 23.49 16.19
N SER A 66 10.11 22.22 16.34
CA SER A 66 9.55 21.32 17.36
C SER A 66 9.72 21.79 18.82
N SER A 67 10.67 22.73 19.06
CA SER A 67 10.91 23.35 20.34
C SER A 67 10.04 24.59 20.63
N TYR A 68 9.23 25.03 19.66
CA TYR A 68 8.34 26.17 19.84
C TYR A 68 7.49 26.00 21.10
N LYS A 69 7.39 27.04 21.92
CA LYS A 69 6.53 27.06 23.11
C LYS A 69 5.18 27.64 22.71
N VAL A 70 4.16 26.79 22.75
CA VAL A 70 2.77 27.13 22.43
C VAL A 70 2.31 28.26 23.35
N LYS A 71 1.64 29.26 22.79
CA LYS A 71 1.10 30.43 23.50
C LYS A 71 -0.43 30.40 23.48
N ARG A 72 -1.03 31.11 24.41
CA ARG A 72 -2.49 31.30 24.48
C ARG A 72 -2.99 31.93 23.18
N GLY A 73 -4.03 31.34 22.60
CA GLY A 73 -4.63 31.83 21.37
C GLY A 73 -3.91 31.44 20.08
N ASP A 74 -2.82 30.68 20.14
CA ASP A 74 -2.18 30.13 18.94
C ASP A 74 -3.14 29.25 18.16
N LYS A 75 -3.12 29.39 16.84
CA LYS A 75 -3.77 28.49 15.91
C LYS A 75 -2.72 27.57 15.33
N ILE A 76 -2.79 26.28 15.65
CA ILE A 76 -1.81 25.28 15.23
C ILE A 76 -2.45 24.43 14.12
N LYS A 77 -1.77 24.34 12.96
CA LYS A 77 -2.15 23.47 11.86
C LYS A 77 -1.06 22.43 11.60
N ILE A 78 -1.48 21.22 11.29
CA ILE A 78 -0.60 20.16 10.79
C ILE A 78 -1.01 19.84 9.38
N LEU A 79 -0.08 20.04 8.46
CA LEU A 79 -0.27 19.89 7.03
C LEU A 79 0.54 18.68 6.55
N PHE A 80 0.07 18.03 5.47
CA PHE A 80 0.83 17.02 4.75
C PHE A 80 0.62 17.18 3.23
N THR A 81 1.51 16.57 2.46
CA THR A 81 1.46 16.58 0.99
C THR A 81 0.39 15.64 0.41
N HIS A 82 -0.40 15.03 1.24
CA HIS A 82 -1.51 14.15 0.86
C HIS A 82 -2.77 14.51 1.65
N PRO A 83 -3.97 14.29 1.11
CA PRO A 83 -5.21 14.53 1.84
C PRO A 83 -5.34 13.60 3.06
N PRO A 84 -6.16 13.97 4.07
CA PRO A 84 -6.53 13.08 5.17
C PRO A 84 -7.05 11.74 4.66
N TYR A 85 -6.80 10.66 5.41
CA TYR A 85 -7.19 9.30 4.98
C TYR A 85 -8.68 9.17 4.64
N GLU A 86 -9.52 9.88 5.36
CA GLU A 86 -10.98 9.94 5.15
C GLU A 86 -11.35 10.47 3.76
N ASN A 87 -10.48 11.24 3.13
CA ASN A 87 -10.69 11.84 1.81
C ASN A 87 -9.92 11.12 0.67
N LEU A 88 -9.29 9.98 0.96
CA LEU A 88 -8.54 9.24 -0.07
C LEU A 88 -9.45 8.38 -0.97
N LEU A 89 -10.66 8.08 -0.52
CA LEU A 89 -11.65 7.29 -1.26
C LEU A 89 -12.58 8.19 -2.08
N THR A 90 -11.99 9.09 -2.88
CA THR A 90 -12.74 9.93 -3.82
C THR A 90 -12.93 9.20 -5.15
N PRO A 91 -14.12 9.30 -5.78
CA PRO A 91 -14.32 8.76 -7.13
C PRO A 91 -13.40 9.47 -8.15
N GLU A 92 -12.71 8.70 -8.96
CA GLU A 92 -11.85 9.19 -10.04
C GLU A 92 -12.16 8.46 -11.35
N ASN A 93 -12.19 9.18 -12.45
CA ASN A 93 -12.44 8.59 -13.78
C ASN A 93 -11.18 7.83 -14.24
N ILE A 94 -11.11 6.55 -13.86
CA ILE A 94 -10.04 5.61 -14.20
C ILE A 94 -10.66 4.50 -15.03
N ASP A 95 -10.12 4.23 -16.19
CA ASP A 95 -10.57 3.13 -17.04
C ASP A 95 -10.35 1.79 -16.36
N LEU A 96 -11.39 0.95 -16.38
CA LEU A 96 -11.38 -0.39 -15.80
C LEU A 96 -11.54 -1.43 -16.91
N ASP A 97 -10.56 -2.31 -17.05
CA ASP A 97 -10.63 -3.48 -17.94
C ASP A 97 -11.51 -4.57 -17.29
N ILE A 98 -12.83 -4.46 -17.51
CA ILE A 98 -13.82 -5.39 -16.97
C ILE A 98 -13.92 -6.61 -17.87
N VAL A 99 -13.47 -7.76 -17.36
CA VAL A 99 -13.50 -9.05 -18.08
C VAL A 99 -14.85 -9.75 -17.94
N PHE A 100 -15.50 -9.57 -16.78
CA PHE A 100 -16.80 -10.16 -16.49
C PHE A 100 -17.55 -9.28 -15.48
N GLU A 101 -18.85 -9.18 -15.65
CA GLU A 101 -19.73 -8.51 -14.71
C GLU A 101 -21.11 -9.19 -14.70
N ASP A 102 -21.64 -9.38 -13.48
CA ASP A 102 -23.04 -9.76 -13.25
C ASP A 102 -23.67 -8.89 -12.15
N GLU A 103 -24.79 -9.30 -11.59
CA GLU A 103 -25.47 -8.56 -10.50
C GLU A 103 -24.70 -8.63 -9.18
N SER A 104 -23.82 -9.59 -8.97
CA SER A 104 -23.17 -9.93 -7.70
C SER A 104 -21.70 -9.57 -7.65
N ILE A 105 -20.98 -9.71 -8.77
CA ILE A 105 -19.54 -9.56 -8.86
C ILE A 105 -19.08 -8.82 -10.12
N ILE A 106 -17.85 -8.31 -10.07
CA ILE A 106 -17.10 -7.81 -11.21
C ILE A 106 -15.73 -8.49 -11.20
N ILE A 107 -15.24 -8.91 -12.35
CA ILE A 107 -13.86 -9.37 -12.54
C ILE A 107 -13.14 -8.34 -13.39
N ILE A 108 -12.06 -7.80 -12.83
CA ILE A 108 -11.23 -6.77 -13.47
C ILE A 108 -9.85 -7.34 -13.76
N ASN A 109 -9.35 -7.14 -14.97
CA ASN A 109 -7.97 -7.36 -15.33
C ASN A 109 -7.15 -6.11 -14.98
N LYS A 110 -6.56 -6.10 -13.78
CA LYS A 110 -5.78 -4.95 -13.30
C LYS A 110 -4.46 -4.83 -14.08
N PRO A 111 -4.13 -3.67 -14.66
CA PRO A 111 -2.81 -3.45 -15.26
C PRO A 111 -1.71 -3.40 -14.19
N ALA A 112 -0.47 -3.69 -14.59
CA ALA A 112 0.71 -3.40 -13.78
C ALA A 112 0.84 -1.88 -13.58
N GLY A 113 1.36 -1.45 -12.43
CA GLY A 113 1.49 -0.04 -12.06
C GLY A 113 0.29 0.54 -11.31
N LEU A 114 -0.91 -0.05 -11.43
CA LEU A 114 -2.11 0.40 -10.72
C LEU A 114 -2.15 -0.18 -9.30
N VAL A 115 -2.24 0.70 -8.30
CA VAL A 115 -2.43 0.31 -6.89
C VAL A 115 -3.90 -0.02 -6.64
N VAL A 116 -4.18 -1.05 -5.85
CA VAL A 116 -5.57 -1.47 -5.58
C VAL A 116 -6.29 -0.51 -4.62
N HIS A 117 -5.62 -0.06 -3.57
CA HIS A 117 -6.21 0.77 -2.52
C HIS A 117 -5.19 1.81 -2.03
N PRO A 118 -5.61 3.05 -1.71
CA PRO A 118 -4.71 4.07 -1.22
C PRO A 118 -3.81 3.62 -0.07
N GLY A 119 -2.58 4.10 -0.06
CA GLY A 119 -1.59 3.80 0.95
C GLY A 119 -0.38 4.71 0.83
N HIS A 120 0.63 4.48 1.65
CA HIS A 120 1.83 5.32 1.70
C HIS A 120 2.45 5.52 0.30
N GLY A 121 2.55 6.77 -0.12
CA GLY A 121 3.10 7.17 -1.43
C GLY A 121 2.16 6.95 -2.64
N ASN A 122 0.91 6.49 -2.43
CA ASN A 122 -0.10 6.33 -3.47
C ASN A 122 -1.46 6.67 -2.85
N TYR A 123 -1.79 7.95 -2.78
CA TYR A 123 -2.95 8.45 -2.03
C TYR A 123 -4.20 8.60 -2.91
N SER A 124 -4.04 8.62 -4.22
CA SER A 124 -5.08 8.75 -5.25
C SER A 124 -4.71 7.91 -6.47
N GLY A 125 -5.52 7.90 -7.51
CA GLY A 125 -5.25 7.16 -8.74
C GLY A 125 -5.23 5.64 -8.53
N THR A 126 -6.02 5.11 -7.61
CA THR A 126 -6.05 3.68 -7.30
C THR A 126 -7.27 2.99 -7.90
N LEU A 127 -7.23 1.66 -7.99
CA LEU A 127 -8.35 0.87 -8.51
C LEU A 127 -9.67 1.19 -7.78
N ILE A 128 -9.62 1.37 -6.46
CA ILE A 128 -10.83 1.67 -5.68
C ILE A 128 -11.40 3.06 -6.00
N ASN A 129 -10.55 4.06 -6.35
CA ASN A 129 -11.04 5.36 -6.79
C ASN A 129 -11.82 5.22 -8.11
N GLY A 130 -11.33 4.41 -9.06
CA GLY A 130 -12.03 4.07 -10.29
C GLY A 130 -13.33 3.28 -10.03
N LEU A 131 -13.29 2.29 -9.15
CA LEU A 131 -14.48 1.53 -8.75
C LEU A 131 -15.58 2.43 -8.18
N LEU A 132 -15.24 3.38 -7.33
CA LEU A 132 -16.19 4.34 -6.75
C LEU A 132 -16.77 5.31 -7.79
N TYR A 133 -16.05 5.59 -8.87
CA TYR A 133 -16.56 6.39 -9.98
C TYR A 133 -17.58 5.63 -10.82
N HIS A 134 -17.28 4.38 -11.18
CA HIS A 134 -18.12 3.57 -12.05
C HIS A 134 -19.29 2.91 -11.31
N PHE A 135 -19.16 2.65 -10.00
CA PHE A 135 -20.16 1.91 -9.20
C PHE A 135 -20.55 2.68 -7.93
N LYS A 136 -21.79 3.19 -7.89
CA LYS A 136 -22.26 4.05 -6.79
C LYS A 136 -22.49 3.31 -5.46
N ASN A 137 -22.81 2.01 -5.49
CA ASN A 137 -23.32 1.26 -4.34
C ASN A 137 -22.51 -0.01 -4.07
N LEU A 138 -21.19 0.10 -3.96
CA LEU A 138 -20.38 -1.04 -3.56
C LEU A 138 -20.52 -1.32 -2.05
N PRO A 139 -20.63 -2.59 -1.64
CA PRO A 139 -20.73 -2.97 -0.24
C PRO A 139 -19.45 -2.57 0.51
N LYS A 140 -19.61 -2.06 1.73
CA LYS A 140 -18.49 -1.63 2.57
C LYS A 140 -18.22 -2.64 3.67
N ASN A 141 -16.95 -2.94 3.90
CA ASN A 141 -16.52 -3.69 5.08
C ASN A 141 -16.04 -2.75 6.19
N SER A 142 -15.74 -3.30 7.37
CA SER A 142 -15.25 -2.56 8.54
C SER A 142 -13.90 -1.83 8.29
N SER A 143 -13.18 -2.15 7.22
CA SER A 143 -11.90 -1.52 6.87
C SER A 143 -12.04 -0.49 5.75
N ASP A 144 -13.24 -0.03 5.45
CA ASP A 144 -13.56 0.96 4.41
C ASP A 144 -12.92 0.62 3.04
N ARG A 145 -13.19 -0.62 2.59
CA ARG A 145 -12.70 -1.15 1.31
C ARG A 145 -13.88 -1.61 0.45
N PRO A 146 -14.63 -0.66 -0.15
CA PRO A 146 -15.82 -0.99 -0.91
C PRO A 146 -15.56 -2.07 -1.98
N GLY A 147 -16.34 -3.16 -1.91
CA GLY A 147 -16.29 -4.28 -2.85
C GLY A 147 -15.02 -5.16 -2.80
N LEU A 148 -13.94 -4.72 -2.15
CA LEU A 148 -12.65 -5.43 -2.17
C LEU A 148 -12.61 -6.57 -1.15
N VAL A 149 -12.39 -7.79 -1.63
CA VAL A 149 -12.19 -9.01 -0.83
C VAL A 149 -10.75 -9.51 -0.83
N HIS A 150 -9.95 -9.07 -1.79
CA HIS A 150 -8.52 -9.36 -1.89
C HIS A 150 -7.77 -8.24 -2.62
N ARG A 151 -6.46 -8.44 -2.77
CA ARG A 151 -5.60 -7.50 -3.50
C ARG A 151 -4.44 -8.22 -4.14
N ILE A 152 -3.91 -7.64 -5.21
CA ILE A 152 -2.60 -7.96 -5.78
C ILE A 152 -1.69 -6.74 -5.69
N ASP A 153 -0.39 -6.92 -5.86
CA ASP A 153 0.59 -5.84 -5.72
C ASP A 153 0.47 -4.80 -6.86
N LYS A 154 1.03 -3.61 -6.66
CA LYS A 154 1.03 -2.52 -7.65
C LYS A 154 1.47 -3.00 -9.03
N ASP A 155 2.63 -3.64 -9.08
CA ASP A 155 3.27 -4.05 -10.34
C ASP A 155 2.87 -5.46 -10.80
N THR A 156 1.90 -6.09 -10.12
CA THR A 156 1.28 -7.34 -10.54
C THR A 156 0.07 -7.02 -11.40
N SER A 157 0.02 -7.57 -12.60
CA SER A 157 -1.16 -7.54 -13.47
C SER A 157 -2.03 -8.78 -13.26
N GLY A 158 -3.29 -8.72 -13.71
CA GLY A 158 -4.19 -9.86 -13.74
C GLY A 158 -5.48 -9.65 -12.96
N LEU A 159 -6.21 -10.74 -12.75
CA LEU A 159 -7.61 -10.72 -12.36
C LEU A 159 -7.80 -10.38 -10.88
N LEU A 160 -8.78 -9.52 -10.62
CA LEU A 160 -9.34 -9.26 -9.30
C LEU A 160 -10.85 -9.43 -9.34
N VAL A 161 -11.40 -10.12 -8.33
CA VAL A 161 -12.84 -10.18 -8.11
C VAL A 161 -13.27 -9.09 -7.13
N ILE A 162 -14.31 -8.36 -7.50
CA ILE A 162 -14.92 -7.28 -6.73
C ILE A 162 -16.37 -7.69 -6.43
N ALA A 163 -16.80 -7.54 -5.19
CA ALA A 163 -18.18 -7.79 -4.80
C ALA A 163 -19.06 -6.57 -5.06
N LYS A 164 -20.22 -6.75 -5.69
CA LYS A 164 -21.25 -5.72 -5.88
C LYS A 164 -22.30 -5.72 -4.77
N THR A 165 -22.45 -6.84 -4.07
CA THR A 165 -23.45 -7.03 -3.02
C THR A 165 -22.83 -7.48 -1.70
N GLU A 166 -23.46 -7.18 -0.57
CA GLU A 166 -23.03 -7.64 0.77
C GLU A 166 -22.96 -9.18 0.84
N LYS A 167 -23.89 -9.88 0.20
CA LYS A 167 -23.91 -11.35 0.15
C LYS A 167 -22.69 -11.89 -0.57
N ALA A 168 -22.36 -11.34 -1.75
CA ALA A 168 -21.17 -11.72 -2.51
C ALA A 168 -19.90 -11.41 -1.73
N MET A 169 -19.83 -10.23 -1.08
CA MET A 169 -18.68 -9.82 -0.28
C MET A 169 -18.42 -10.79 0.88
N THR A 170 -19.46 -11.14 1.63
CA THR A 170 -19.36 -12.09 2.74
C THR A 170 -18.93 -13.47 2.27
N PHE A 171 -19.52 -13.96 1.17
CA PHE A 171 -19.22 -15.27 0.61
C PHE A 171 -17.78 -15.35 0.09
N LEU A 172 -17.35 -14.38 -0.69
CA LEU A 172 -15.98 -14.32 -1.22
C LEU A 172 -14.96 -14.14 -0.09
N ALA A 173 -15.21 -13.25 0.87
CA ALA A 173 -14.32 -13.05 2.02
C ALA A 173 -14.12 -14.36 2.80
N LYS A 174 -15.19 -15.15 2.99
CA LYS A 174 -15.11 -16.48 3.62
C LYS A 174 -14.25 -17.46 2.83
N GLN A 175 -14.35 -17.47 1.50
CA GLN A 175 -13.49 -18.30 0.65
C GLN A 175 -12.02 -17.91 0.75
N PHE A 176 -11.71 -16.62 0.71
CA PHE A 176 -10.32 -16.15 0.91
C PHE A 176 -9.79 -16.47 2.30
N PHE A 177 -10.62 -16.34 3.34
CA PHE A 177 -10.26 -16.70 4.71
C PHE A 177 -9.98 -18.20 4.86
N ASN A 178 -10.85 -19.05 4.31
CA ASN A 178 -10.73 -20.50 4.34
C ASN A 178 -9.68 -21.03 3.35
N LYS A 179 -9.07 -20.14 2.54
CA LYS A 179 -8.07 -20.50 1.51
C LYS A 179 -8.61 -21.49 0.46
N THR A 180 -9.92 -21.44 0.16
CA THR A 180 -10.56 -22.30 -0.85
C THR A 180 -10.49 -21.72 -2.26
N VAL A 181 -10.14 -20.43 -2.39
CA VAL A 181 -9.91 -19.81 -3.71
C VAL A 181 -8.57 -20.29 -4.26
N GLU A 182 -8.60 -20.94 -5.41
CA GLU A 182 -7.40 -21.28 -6.14
C GLU A 182 -6.85 -20.04 -6.84
N ARG A 183 -5.57 -19.77 -6.65
CA ARG A 183 -4.88 -18.62 -7.23
C ARG A 183 -3.60 -19.08 -7.90
N GLU A 184 -3.51 -18.86 -9.18
CA GLU A 184 -2.32 -19.18 -9.95
C GLU A 184 -1.71 -17.88 -10.52
N TYR A 185 -0.39 -17.79 -10.43
CA TYR A 185 0.40 -16.66 -10.88
C TYR A 185 1.51 -17.15 -11.78
N TYR A 186 1.79 -16.43 -12.84
CA TYR A 186 2.96 -16.66 -13.66
C TYR A 186 4.03 -15.63 -13.30
N ALA A 187 5.25 -16.09 -13.04
CA ALA A 187 6.36 -15.23 -12.72
C ALA A 187 7.55 -15.57 -13.62
N LEU A 188 8.13 -14.55 -14.24
CA LEU A 188 9.41 -14.67 -14.89
C LEU A 188 10.49 -14.31 -13.86
N VAL A 189 11.33 -15.29 -13.53
CA VAL A 189 12.38 -15.13 -12.53
C VAL A 189 13.75 -15.21 -13.21
N TRP A 190 14.71 -14.48 -12.70
CA TRP A 190 16.06 -14.52 -13.23
C TRP A 190 16.77 -15.82 -12.85
N GLY A 191 17.66 -16.28 -13.69
CA GLY A 191 18.45 -17.49 -13.48
C GLY A 191 17.70 -18.75 -13.84
N ASP A 192 18.41 -19.84 -13.72
CA ASP A 192 17.91 -21.17 -14.02
C ASP A 192 17.42 -21.83 -12.71
N VAL A 193 16.12 -22.01 -12.57
CA VAL A 193 15.53 -22.70 -11.41
C VAL A 193 15.81 -24.18 -11.55
N LYS A 194 16.64 -24.74 -10.65
CA LYS A 194 17.16 -26.10 -10.74
C LYS A 194 16.07 -27.18 -10.71
N ASN A 195 15.14 -27.09 -9.77
CA ASN A 195 14.09 -28.08 -9.58
C ASN A 195 12.88 -27.73 -10.43
N ASP A 196 12.26 -28.71 -11.08
CA ASP A 196 11.07 -28.52 -11.95
C ASP A 196 9.84 -28.07 -11.16
N SER A 197 9.77 -28.41 -9.89
CA SER A 197 8.70 -28.00 -8.97
C SER A 197 9.18 -28.02 -7.53
N GLY A 198 8.43 -27.33 -6.66
CA GLY A 198 8.72 -27.35 -5.23
C GLY A 198 7.70 -26.57 -4.42
N GLU A 199 7.78 -26.74 -3.11
CA GLU A 199 7.06 -25.94 -2.13
C GLU A 199 8.06 -25.07 -1.35
N ILE A 200 7.76 -23.78 -1.24
CA ILE A 200 8.49 -22.84 -0.39
C ILE A 200 7.58 -22.53 0.78
N ASN A 201 7.98 -22.98 1.98
CA ASN A 201 7.24 -22.79 3.22
C ASN A 201 8.11 -21.99 4.20
N GLU A 202 8.12 -20.68 4.03
CA GLU A 202 8.95 -19.77 4.80
C GLU A 202 8.12 -18.60 5.31
N GLN A 203 8.44 -18.11 6.51
CA GLN A 203 7.73 -16.95 7.05
C GLN A 203 8.15 -15.66 6.37
N ILE A 204 7.16 -14.79 6.08
CA ILE A 204 7.38 -13.48 5.47
C ILE A 204 6.97 -12.38 6.44
N GLY A 205 7.86 -11.42 6.63
CA GLY A 205 7.62 -10.23 7.43
C GLY A 205 8.34 -9.00 6.91
N ARG A 206 8.10 -7.86 7.56
CA ARG A 206 8.77 -6.61 7.19
C ARG A 206 10.22 -6.64 7.64
N ASN A 207 11.12 -6.19 6.75
CA ASN A 207 12.53 -6.04 7.06
C ASN A 207 12.71 -5.02 8.22
N PRO A 208 13.31 -5.40 9.36
CA PRO A 208 13.51 -4.49 10.49
C PRO A 208 14.43 -3.31 10.16
N LYS A 209 15.37 -3.49 9.23
CA LYS A 209 16.30 -2.43 8.78
C LYS A 209 15.68 -1.51 7.71
N ASN A 210 14.76 -2.03 6.90
CA ASN A 210 14.05 -1.25 5.88
C ASN A 210 12.59 -1.69 5.80
N ARG A 211 11.71 -1.03 6.53
CA ARG A 211 10.29 -1.39 6.64
C ARG A 211 9.48 -1.32 5.34
N LEU A 212 10.03 -0.74 4.27
CA LEU A 212 9.41 -0.77 2.95
C LEU A 212 9.56 -2.13 2.24
N GLN A 213 10.51 -2.95 2.69
CA GLN A 213 10.79 -4.26 2.12
C GLN A 213 10.18 -5.39 2.94
N MET A 214 9.76 -6.45 2.25
CA MET A 214 9.41 -7.75 2.84
C MET A 214 10.60 -8.69 2.69
N ILE A 215 10.81 -9.55 3.69
CA ILE A 215 11.89 -10.56 3.71
C ILE A 215 11.38 -11.89 4.22
N VAL A 216 12.12 -12.96 3.92
CA VAL A 216 11.99 -14.29 4.53
C VAL A 216 12.66 -14.29 5.90
N TYR A 217 11.98 -14.83 6.89
CA TYR A 217 12.51 -15.13 8.22
C TYR A 217 12.83 -16.63 8.32
N LYS A 218 14.10 -16.98 8.13
CA LYS A 218 14.57 -18.39 8.10
C LYS A 218 14.39 -19.10 9.44
N ASP A 219 14.62 -18.39 10.53
CA ASP A 219 14.60 -18.96 11.88
C ASP A 219 13.19 -19.04 12.49
N ARG A 220 12.14 -18.73 11.70
CA ARG A 220 10.74 -18.66 12.13
C ARG A 220 10.48 -17.74 13.33
N ASP A 221 11.42 -16.86 13.65
CA ASP A 221 11.37 -15.91 14.76
C ASP A 221 10.86 -14.53 14.33
N GLY A 222 9.94 -14.50 13.38
CA GLY A 222 9.33 -13.26 12.89
C GLY A 222 8.52 -13.49 11.62
N GLY A 223 7.63 -12.54 11.34
CA GLY A 223 6.79 -12.63 10.15
C GLY A 223 5.55 -13.51 10.33
N LYS A 224 4.95 -13.89 9.23
CA LYS A 224 3.73 -14.71 9.15
C LYS A 224 3.96 -15.87 8.20
N GLU A 225 3.40 -17.03 8.52
CA GLU A 225 3.42 -18.19 7.65
C GLU A 225 3.05 -17.83 6.20
N ALA A 226 3.87 -18.30 5.26
CA ALA A 226 3.65 -18.12 3.83
C ALA A 226 4.05 -19.40 3.10
N ILE A 227 3.16 -19.88 2.21
CA ILE A 227 3.36 -21.12 1.47
C ILE A 227 3.08 -20.87 -0.01
N THR A 228 4.07 -21.16 -0.85
CA THR A 228 4.02 -21.04 -2.31
C THR A 228 4.44 -22.35 -2.94
N ASN A 229 3.57 -22.97 -3.74
CA ASN A 229 3.94 -24.07 -4.61
C ASN A 229 4.33 -23.49 -5.97
N TYR A 230 5.45 -23.91 -6.54
CA TYR A 230 5.86 -23.51 -7.86
C TYR A 230 6.09 -24.71 -8.81
N LYS A 231 5.91 -24.46 -10.10
CA LYS A 231 6.25 -25.41 -11.17
C LYS A 231 6.93 -24.62 -12.30
N VAL A 232 8.07 -25.14 -12.76
CA VAL A 232 8.75 -24.58 -13.93
C VAL A 232 7.92 -24.87 -15.18
N ILE A 233 7.62 -23.82 -15.93
CA ILE A 233 6.96 -23.92 -17.23
C ILE A 233 8.00 -23.98 -18.35
N LYS A 234 8.99 -23.08 -18.30
CA LYS A 234 10.03 -23.01 -19.32
C LYS A 234 11.29 -22.33 -18.80
N ARG A 235 12.46 -22.85 -19.13
CA ARG A 235 13.77 -22.25 -18.88
C ARG A 235 14.26 -21.62 -20.18
N PHE A 236 14.79 -20.39 -20.07
CA PHE A 236 15.32 -19.62 -21.21
C PHE A 236 16.81 -19.30 -21.05
N GLY A 237 17.52 -20.01 -20.17
CA GLY A 237 18.91 -19.76 -19.83
C GLY A 237 19.08 -18.69 -18.76
N TYR A 238 18.84 -17.43 -19.10
CA TYR A 238 18.98 -16.32 -18.15
C TYR A 238 17.77 -16.10 -17.25
N VAL A 239 16.61 -16.61 -17.66
CA VAL A 239 15.34 -16.47 -16.93
C VAL A 239 14.55 -17.77 -17.00
N THR A 240 13.69 -17.98 -16.01
CA THR A 240 12.78 -19.13 -15.94
C THR A 240 11.35 -18.63 -15.74
N LEU A 241 10.44 -19.11 -16.58
CA LEU A 241 9.00 -18.92 -16.38
C LEU A 241 8.50 -19.98 -15.42
N VAL A 242 7.86 -19.55 -14.33
CA VAL A 242 7.28 -20.44 -13.32
C VAL A 242 5.80 -20.12 -13.12
N SER A 243 4.99 -21.18 -12.90
CA SER A 243 3.65 -21.07 -12.33
C SER A 243 3.77 -21.16 -10.81
N CYS A 244 3.04 -20.31 -10.09
CA CYS A 244 3.02 -20.22 -8.63
C CYS A 244 1.58 -20.36 -8.12
N LYS A 245 1.28 -21.42 -7.39
CA LYS A 245 0.01 -21.59 -6.66
C LYS A 245 0.18 -21.21 -5.21
N LEU A 246 -0.65 -20.24 -4.75
CA LEU A 246 -0.53 -19.66 -3.42
C LEU A 246 -1.51 -20.29 -2.43
N LYS A 247 -1.00 -20.93 -1.35
CA LYS A 247 -1.81 -21.33 -0.18
C LYS A 247 -2.05 -20.16 0.77
N THR A 248 -1.21 -19.13 0.72
CA THR A 248 -1.30 -17.89 1.52
C THR A 248 -1.15 -16.68 0.61
N GLY A 249 -1.52 -15.47 1.07
CA GLY A 249 -1.43 -14.23 0.28
C GLY A 249 -0.74 -13.11 1.07
N ARG A 250 0.57 -13.24 1.32
CA ARG A 250 1.35 -12.19 1.99
C ARG A 250 1.83 -11.15 0.98
N THR A 251 2.02 -9.93 1.44
CA THR A 251 2.58 -8.85 0.62
C THR A 251 3.91 -9.27 0.00
N HIS A 252 4.06 -9.10 -1.30
CA HIS A 252 5.23 -9.47 -2.10
C HIS A 252 5.63 -10.96 -1.98
N GLN A 253 4.68 -11.88 -1.69
CA GLN A 253 5.00 -13.26 -1.34
C GLN A 253 5.82 -13.97 -2.42
N ILE A 254 5.36 -13.98 -3.67
CA ILE A 254 6.09 -14.63 -4.77
C ILE A 254 7.46 -13.98 -4.94
N ARG A 255 7.54 -12.66 -4.92
CA ARG A 255 8.80 -11.90 -5.07
C ARG A 255 9.83 -12.29 -4.01
N VAL A 256 9.39 -12.48 -2.77
CA VAL A 256 10.27 -12.80 -1.63
C VAL A 256 10.64 -14.29 -1.61
N HIS A 257 9.67 -15.17 -1.91
CA HIS A 257 9.89 -16.63 -1.94
C HIS A 257 10.76 -17.08 -3.11
N MET A 258 10.61 -16.47 -4.28
CA MET A 258 11.42 -16.85 -5.44
C MET A 258 12.87 -16.35 -5.36
N LYS A 259 13.19 -15.41 -4.49
CA LYS A 259 14.52 -14.84 -4.34
C LYS A 259 15.61 -15.86 -3.96
N PRO A 260 15.40 -16.83 -3.03
CA PRO A 260 16.38 -17.86 -2.73
C PRO A 260 16.47 -18.98 -3.78
N VAL A 261 15.43 -19.15 -4.60
CA VAL A 261 15.33 -20.23 -5.60
C VAL A 261 15.88 -19.78 -6.96
N SER A 262 15.93 -18.48 -7.18
CA SER A 262 16.46 -17.83 -8.39
C SER A 262 17.57 -16.87 -7.99
N TYR A 263 18.61 -16.72 -8.82
CA TYR A 263 19.79 -15.89 -8.52
C TYR A 263 19.55 -14.38 -8.42
N THR A 264 18.30 -13.88 -8.11
CA THR A 264 18.02 -12.52 -8.52
C THR A 264 17.07 -11.65 -7.72
N HIS A 265 17.24 -10.37 -8.06
CA HIS A 265 16.28 -9.29 -7.88
C HIS A 265 15.11 -9.44 -8.88
N LEU A 266 13.91 -9.69 -8.39
CA LEU A 266 12.68 -9.67 -9.18
C LEU A 266 12.34 -8.22 -9.57
N THR A 267 12.50 -7.90 -10.85
CA THR A 267 12.07 -6.64 -11.45
C THR A 267 11.04 -6.82 -12.55
N LEU A 268 10.56 -8.04 -12.78
CA LEU A 268 9.61 -8.31 -13.87
C LEU A 268 8.17 -8.36 -13.37
N PRO A 269 7.20 -7.91 -14.19
CA PRO A 269 5.79 -7.96 -13.84
C PRO A 269 5.36 -9.39 -13.60
N THR A 270 4.67 -9.62 -12.48
CA THR A 270 4.03 -10.89 -12.19
C THR A 270 2.64 -10.84 -12.83
N ILE A 271 2.37 -11.75 -13.76
CA ILE A 271 1.03 -11.89 -14.36
C ILE A 271 0.22 -12.80 -13.44
N CYS A 272 -0.95 -12.32 -13.01
CA CYS A 272 -1.91 -13.12 -12.25
C CYS A 272 -3.02 -13.55 -13.18
N SER A 273 -3.30 -14.85 -13.24
CA SER A 273 -4.56 -15.39 -13.75
C SER A 273 -5.32 -16.06 -12.60
N VAL A 274 -6.59 -15.77 -12.47
CA VAL A 274 -7.51 -16.40 -11.50
C VAL A 274 -8.43 -17.33 -12.27
#